data_8644bf2abeda1e8dc13d45a127e7134d
#
_entry.id   8644bf2abeda1e8dc13d45a127e7134d
#
_cell.length_a   1.000
_cell.length_b   1.000
_cell.length_c   1.000
_cell.angle_alpha   90.00
_cell.angle_beta   90.00
_cell.angle_gamma   90.00
#
_symmetry.space_group_name_H-M   'P 1'
#
loop_
_entity.id
_entity.type
_entity.pdbx_description
1 polymer ?
#
loop_
_entity_poly.entity_id
_entity_poly.type
_entity_poly.pdbx_seq_one_letter_code
_entity_poly.pdbx_strand_id
1 'polypeptide(L)'
;MIRTENWCGHNIRFVEIDGEWWAILKDICDALKLRAKDVSQRINPEMLERVLIDVSKDGSNDARYDHRQIRTANSAMIGKDIGRRPGDNKTRWMLAVNELGIYEALFASRRPEARKFRMWAGTVMQKLRKNIGLQGYEVMRMTEPEIQDEIDHILDTLYWDDKKKCVMQSVTVHGGDVDQVPFDI
;
A
#
# COMPACT_ATOMS: atom_id res chain seq x y z
N MET A 1 -0.51 -5.07 17.31
CA MET A 1 -1.98 -5.27 17.27
C MET A 1 -2.35 -5.99 15.98
N ILE A 2 -3.45 -6.81 15.95
CA ILE A 2 -4.01 -7.39 14.70
C ILE A 2 -5.42 -6.85 14.51
N ARG A 3 -5.75 -6.45 13.28
CA ARG A 3 -7.08 -6.03 12.86
C ARG A 3 -7.49 -6.85 11.63
N THR A 4 -8.75 -7.21 11.52
CA THR A 4 -9.29 -7.93 10.36
C THR A 4 -10.34 -7.07 9.68
N GLU A 5 -10.17 -6.84 8.38
CA GLU A 5 -11.10 -6.11 7.53
C GLU A 5 -11.70 -7.04 6.48
N ASN A 6 -12.98 -6.85 6.17
CA ASN A 6 -13.63 -7.60 5.10
C ASN A 6 -13.59 -6.82 3.79
N TRP A 7 -12.98 -7.40 2.77
CA TRP A 7 -12.97 -6.84 1.43
C TRP A 7 -13.56 -7.83 0.44
N CYS A 8 -14.68 -7.48 -0.19
CA CYS A 8 -15.37 -8.30 -1.18
C CYS A 8 -15.62 -9.76 -0.73
N GLY A 9 -15.98 -9.97 0.55
CA GLY A 9 -16.22 -11.29 1.15
C GLY A 9 -14.95 -12.03 1.58
N HIS A 10 -13.78 -11.42 1.50
CA HIS A 10 -12.51 -11.96 1.98
C HIS A 10 -12.06 -11.20 3.23
N ASN A 11 -11.69 -11.95 4.27
CA ASN A 11 -11.11 -11.39 5.48
C ASN A 11 -9.61 -11.18 5.28
N ILE A 12 -9.16 -9.94 5.42
CA ILE A 12 -7.77 -9.52 5.31
C ILE A 12 -7.29 -9.08 6.68
N ARG A 13 -6.26 -9.75 7.18
CA ARG A 13 -5.63 -9.40 8.46
C ARG A 13 -4.56 -8.34 8.24
N PHE A 14 -4.56 -7.38 9.13
CA PHE A 14 -3.56 -6.34 9.22
C PHE A 14 -2.82 -6.44 10.55
N VAL A 15 -1.54 -6.19 10.54
CA VAL A 15 -0.69 -6.08 11.72
C VAL A 15 -0.11 -4.67 11.78
N GLU A 16 -0.02 -4.12 12.97
CA GLU A 16 0.60 -2.82 13.20
C GLU A 16 2.09 -3.02 13.42
N ILE A 17 2.90 -2.33 12.61
CA ILE A 17 4.36 -2.34 12.66
C ILE A 17 4.80 -0.87 12.66
N ASP A 18 5.47 -0.43 13.71
CA ASP A 18 6.01 0.94 13.86
C ASP A 18 4.97 2.06 13.62
N GLY A 19 3.70 1.80 14.00
CA GLY A 19 2.59 2.74 13.84
C GLY A 19 1.89 2.68 12.49
N GLU A 20 2.35 1.84 11.56
CA GLU A 20 1.74 1.62 10.26
C GLU A 20 1.03 0.28 10.17
N TRP A 21 -0.03 0.20 9.34
CA TRP A 21 -0.77 -1.02 9.10
C TRP A 21 -0.24 -1.78 7.90
N TRP A 22 0.18 -3.03 8.15
CA TRP A 22 0.71 -3.96 7.16
C TRP A 22 -0.26 -5.12 6.97
N ALA A 23 -0.65 -5.40 5.74
CA ALA A 23 -1.56 -6.50 5.44
C ALA A 23 -0.83 -7.84 5.32
N ILE A 24 -1.47 -8.94 5.73
CA ILE A 24 -0.93 -10.28 5.47
C ILE A 24 -0.99 -10.58 3.98
N LEU A 25 0.19 -10.72 3.36
CA LEU A 25 0.32 -10.92 1.92
C LEU A 25 -0.50 -12.09 1.39
N LYS A 26 -0.57 -13.19 2.16
CA LYS A 26 -1.37 -14.35 1.76
C LYS A 26 -2.85 -14.00 1.64
N ASP A 27 -3.40 -13.25 2.56
CA ASP A 27 -4.83 -12.89 2.57
C ASP A 27 -5.15 -11.98 1.37
N ILE A 28 -4.27 -11.01 1.07
CA ILE A 28 -4.36 -10.17 -0.13
C ILE A 28 -4.32 -11.03 -1.40
N CYS A 29 -3.36 -11.96 -1.49
CA CYS A 29 -3.22 -12.80 -2.66
C CYS A 29 -4.41 -13.75 -2.86
N ASP A 30 -4.94 -14.32 -1.79
CA ASP A 30 -6.14 -15.18 -1.84
C ASP A 30 -7.36 -14.35 -2.33
N ALA A 31 -7.53 -13.14 -1.80
CA ALA A 31 -8.58 -12.21 -2.23
C ALA A 31 -8.44 -11.78 -3.70
N LEU A 32 -7.23 -11.52 -4.16
CA LEU A 32 -6.92 -11.11 -5.54
C LEU A 32 -6.75 -12.27 -6.52
N LYS A 33 -6.85 -13.53 -6.07
CA LYS A 33 -6.58 -14.76 -6.84
C LYS A 33 -5.18 -14.76 -7.46
N LEU A 34 -4.20 -14.32 -6.69
CA LEU A 34 -2.78 -14.30 -7.03
C LEU A 34 -2.03 -15.39 -6.26
N ARG A 35 -0.88 -15.80 -6.76
CA ARG A 35 0.03 -16.66 -6.01
C ARG A 35 0.98 -15.81 -5.18
N ALA A 36 0.94 -15.98 -3.86
CA ALA A 36 1.76 -15.18 -2.94
C ALA A 36 3.27 -15.24 -3.25
N LYS A 37 3.77 -16.39 -3.75
CA LYS A 37 5.15 -16.57 -4.20
C LYS A 37 5.50 -15.62 -5.35
N ASP A 38 4.61 -15.51 -6.35
CA ASP A 38 4.88 -14.69 -7.54
C ASP A 38 4.82 -13.20 -7.19
N VAL A 39 3.90 -12.83 -6.30
CA VAL A 39 3.74 -11.45 -5.83
C VAL A 39 4.94 -11.04 -4.97
N SER A 40 5.35 -11.87 -4.00
CA SER A 40 6.49 -11.57 -3.12
C SER A 40 7.84 -11.45 -3.86
N GLN A 41 7.95 -12.05 -5.06
CA GLN A 41 9.15 -11.92 -5.88
C GLN A 41 9.21 -10.62 -6.71
N ARG A 42 8.06 -9.96 -6.88
CA ARG A 42 7.92 -8.72 -7.67
C ARG A 42 7.92 -7.47 -6.80
N ILE A 43 7.32 -7.58 -5.62
CA ILE A 43 7.26 -6.46 -4.66
C ILE A 43 8.68 -6.14 -4.18
N ASN A 44 8.99 -4.85 -4.08
CA ASN A 44 10.25 -4.40 -3.49
C ASN A 44 10.41 -5.00 -2.08
N PRO A 45 11.56 -5.62 -1.74
CA PRO A 45 11.79 -6.20 -0.42
C PRO A 45 11.55 -5.24 0.77
N GLU A 46 11.70 -3.95 0.58
CA GLU A 46 11.43 -2.92 1.60
C GLU A 46 9.94 -2.78 1.94
N MET A 47 9.05 -3.25 1.05
CA MET A 47 7.60 -3.28 1.26
C MET A 47 7.13 -4.57 1.92
N LEU A 48 8.03 -5.48 2.27
CA LEU A 48 7.74 -6.80 2.84
C LEU A 48 8.35 -6.94 4.22
N GLU A 49 7.56 -7.46 5.18
CA GLU A 49 8.02 -7.76 6.54
C GLU A 49 7.60 -9.18 6.95
N ARG A 50 8.41 -9.84 7.80
CA ARG A 50 8.06 -11.14 8.37
C ARG A 50 7.44 -10.96 9.74
N VAL A 51 6.25 -11.51 9.91
CA VAL A 51 5.50 -11.44 11.16
C VAL A 51 5.18 -12.83 11.67
N LEU A 52 5.26 -13.01 12.98
CA LEU A 52 4.83 -14.24 13.64
C LEU A 52 3.38 -14.07 14.11
N ILE A 53 2.48 -14.86 13.58
CA ILE A 53 1.04 -14.79 13.91
C ILE A 53 0.61 -16.04 14.66
N ASP A 54 -0.12 -15.87 15.77
CA ASP A 54 -0.84 -16.93 16.43
C ASP A 54 -2.13 -17.25 15.66
N VAL A 55 -2.19 -18.44 15.08
CA VAL A 55 -3.34 -18.90 14.28
C VAL A 55 -4.35 -19.69 15.12
N SER A 56 -4.11 -19.91 16.41
CA SER A 56 -5.00 -20.69 17.28
C SER A 56 -6.16 -19.87 17.84
N LYS A 57 -6.08 -18.57 17.75
CA LYS A 57 -7.07 -17.63 18.24
C LYS A 57 -7.55 -16.78 17.07
N ASP A 58 -8.62 -17.18 16.43
CA ASP A 58 -9.42 -16.29 15.61
C ASP A 58 -9.82 -15.10 16.51
N GLY A 59 -9.14 -13.97 16.37
CA GLY A 59 -9.38 -12.74 17.12
C GLY A 59 -8.37 -12.35 18.20
N SER A 60 -7.25 -13.05 18.38
CA SER A 60 -6.22 -12.57 19.34
C SER A 60 -5.28 -11.52 18.71
N ASN A 61 -5.16 -10.39 19.42
CA ASN A 61 -4.38 -9.21 19.04
C ASN A 61 -2.85 -9.36 19.26
N ASP A 62 -2.29 -10.56 19.22
CA ASP A 62 -0.88 -10.80 19.58
C ASP A 62 -0.06 -11.15 18.33
N ALA A 63 0.30 -10.12 17.56
CA ALA A 63 1.31 -10.25 16.53
C ALA A 63 2.68 -9.82 17.09
N ARG A 64 3.67 -10.68 16.95
CA ARG A 64 5.08 -10.35 17.21
C ARG A 64 5.80 -10.30 15.88
N TYR A 65 6.56 -9.24 15.66
CA TYR A 65 7.39 -9.10 14.46
C TYR A 65 8.87 -9.12 14.82
N ASP A 66 9.70 -9.58 13.91
CA ASP A 66 11.15 -9.67 14.08
C ASP A 66 11.89 -8.99 12.92
N HIS A 67 12.35 -7.78 13.14
CA HIS A 67 13.11 -6.96 12.18
C HIS A 67 14.44 -7.58 11.71
N ARG A 68 14.96 -8.57 12.43
CA ARG A 68 16.36 -8.98 12.24
C ARG A 68 16.58 -9.93 11.08
N GLN A 69 15.55 -10.57 10.54
CA GLN A 69 15.73 -11.68 9.61
C GLN A 69 15.48 -11.37 8.13
N ILE A 70 14.90 -10.23 7.79
CA ILE A 70 14.55 -9.93 6.39
C ILE A 70 15.74 -9.39 5.60
N ARG A 71 16.63 -8.62 6.21
CA ARG A 71 17.79 -8.04 5.52
C ARG A 71 18.80 -9.06 4.96
N THR A 72 18.69 -10.32 5.30
CA THR A 72 19.61 -11.39 4.86
C THR A 72 18.96 -12.50 4.03
N ALA A 73 17.64 -12.46 3.82
CA ALA A 73 16.96 -13.46 3.03
C ALA A 73 17.05 -13.14 1.53
N ASN A 74 18.14 -13.55 0.90
CA ASN A 74 18.15 -13.77 -0.55
C ASN A 74 16.89 -14.55 -0.96
N SER A 75 16.29 -14.21 -2.11
CA SER A 75 15.04 -14.73 -2.68
C SER A 75 14.85 -16.27 -2.62
N ALA A 76 15.88 -17.04 -2.34
CA ALA A 76 15.84 -18.49 -2.17
C ALA A 76 15.21 -18.95 -0.85
N MET A 77 15.16 -18.10 0.19
CA MET A 77 14.58 -18.45 1.50
C MET A 77 13.08 -18.13 1.63
N ILE A 78 12.53 -17.29 0.76
CA ILE A 78 11.11 -16.90 0.79
C ILE A 78 10.17 -18.10 0.58
N GLY A 79 10.65 -19.19 -0.03
CA GLY A 79 9.83 -20.36 -0.35
C GLY A 79 9.90 -21.52 0.65
N LYS A 80 10.88 -21.59 1.54
CA LYS A 80 11.11 -22.79 2.39
C LYS A 80 10.83 -22.59 3.88
N ASP A 81 10.95 -21.37 4.41
CA ASP A 81 10.85 -21.10 5.85
C ASP A 81 9.60 -20.33 6.30
N ILE A 82 8.62 -20.15 5.40
CA ILE A 82 7.29 -19.73 5.80
C ILE A 82 6.56 -20.97 6.34
N GLY A 83 6.91 -21.36 7.53
CA GLY A 83 6.43 -22.59 8.15
C GLY A 83 6.36 -22.48 9.66
N ARG A 84 5.75 -23.50 10.26
CA ARG A 84 5.61 -23.66 11.70
C ARG A 84 6.96 -23.51 12.40
N ARG A 85 6.95 -22.84 13.55
CA ARG A 85 8.02 -22.98 14.54
C ARG A 85 8.09 -24.46 14.94
N PRO A 86 9.26 -25.13 14.96
CA PRO A 86 9.37 -26.50 15.45
C PRO A 86 8.78 -26.59 16.87
N GLY A 87 7.76 -27.42 17.05
CA GLY A 87 7.14 -27.70 18.36
C GLY A 87 5.91 -26.84 18.73
N ASP A 88 5.55 -25.83 17.94
CA ASP A 88 4.36 -25.00 18.18
C ASP A 88 3.35 -25.09 17.03
N ASN A 89 2.18 -25.66 17.31
CA ASN A 89 1.10 -25.77 16.33
C ASN A 89 0.25 -24.50 16.19
N LYS A 90 0.53 -23.47 16.98
CA LYS A 90 -0.31 -22.28 17.14
C LYS A 90 0.23 -21.07 16.42
N THR A 91 1.54 -20.96 16.21
CA THR A 91 2.17 -19.79 15.58
C THR A 91 2.71 -20.11 14.20
N ARG A 92 2.63 -19.14 13.28
CA ARG A 92 3.20 -19.24 11.92
C ARG A 92 3.87 -17.95 11.53
N TRP A 93 5.03 -18.08 10.87
CA TRP A 93 5.64 -16.97 10.16
C TRP A 93 4.86 -16.69 8.87
N MET A 94 4.48 -15.44 8.70
CA MET A 94 3.79 -14.95 7.50
C MET A 94 4.50 -13.71 6.97
N LEU A 95 4.35 -13.45 5.68
CA LEU A 95 4.76 -12.17 5.10
C LEU A 95 3.62 -11.17 5.27
N ALA A 96 3.96 -9.99 5.74
CA ALA A 96 3.15 -8.80 5.70
C ALA A 96 3.67 -7.86 4.61
N VAL A 97 2.80 -7.02 4.10
CA VAL A 97 3.08 -6.06 3.04
C VAL A 97 2.49 -4.70 3.43
N ASN A 98 3.28 -3.64 3.23
CA ASN A 98 2.82 -2.27 3.49
C ASN A 98 1.82 -1.79 2.43
N GLU A 99 1.33 -0.57 2.58
CA GLU A 99 0.32 0.02 1.68
C GLU A 99 0.78 0.05 0.23
N LEU A 100 2.02 0.45 -0.06
CA LEU A 100 2.55 0.49 -1.42
C LEU A 100 2.59 -0.90 -2.06
N GLY A 101 2.99 -1.92 -1.32
CA GLY A 101 2.96 -3.30 -1.81
C GLY A 101 1.54 -3.85 -2.02
N ILE A 102 0.53 -3.35 -1.27
CA ILE A 102 -0.89 -3.65 -1.57
C ILE A 102 -1.27 -3.07 -2.92
N TYR A 103 -0.85 -1.84 -3.25
CA TYR A 103 -1.10 -1.23 -4.56
C TYR A 103 -0.43 -2.01 -5.68
N GLU A 104 0.82 -2.45 -5.52
CA GLU A 104 1.48 -3.31 -6.50
C GLU A 104 0.72 -4.61 -6.75
N ALA A 105 0.22 -5.26 -5.69
CA ALA A 105 -0.59 -6.47 -5.82
C ALA A 105 -1.91 -6.19 -6.55
N LEU A 106 -2.58 -5.07 -6.26
CA LEU A 106 -3.79 -4.63 -6.96
C LEU A 106 -3.53 -4.36 -8.45
N PHE A 107 -2.39 -3.72 -8.79
CA PHE A 107 -2.02 -3.48 -10.17
C PHE A 107 -1.72 -4.78 -10.94
N ALA A 108 -1.18 -5.79 -10.28
CA ALA A 108 -0.89 -7.10 -10.89
C ALA A 108 -2.14 -7.99 -11.07
N SER A 109 -3.23 -7.73 -10.35
CA SER A 109 -4.43 -8.56 -10.36
C SER A 109 -5.31 -8.32 -11.59
N ARG A 110 -5.92 -9.41 -12.10
CA ARG A 110 -6.90 -9.37 -13.20
C ARG A 110 -8.35 -9.32 -12.72
N ARG A 111 -8.60 -9.28 -11.40
CA ARG A 111 -9.95 -9.21 -10.86
C ARG A 111 -10.68 -7.93 -11.27
N PRO A 112 -12.03 -8.00 -11.45
CA PRO A 112 -12.84 -6.82 -11.80
C PRO A 112 -12.69 -5.67 -10.80
N GLU A 113 -12.61 -5.98 -9.49
CA GLU A 113 -12.46 -5.00 -8.43
C GLU A 113 -11.11 -4.27 -8.53
N ALA A 114 -10.03 -5.03 -8.74
CA ALA A 114 -8.69 -4.47 -8.95
C ALA A 114 -8.62 -3.65 -10.26
N ARG A 115 -9.37 -4.06 -11.31
CA ARG A 115 -9.47 -3.26 -12.53
C ARG A 115 -10.15 -1.91 -12.28
N LYS A 116 -11.23 -1.90 -11.49
CA LYS A 116 -11.90 -0.64 -11.11
C LYS A 116 -10.96 0.29 -10.37
N PHE A 117 -10.19 -0.26 -9.41
CA PHE A 117 -9.18 0.50 -8.66
C PHE A 117 -8.12 1.11 -9.61
N ARG A 118 -7.56 0.31 -10.54
CA ARG A 118 -6.57 0.83 -11.51
C ARG A 118 -7.14 1.94 -12.40
N MET A 119 -8.39 1.80 -12.85
CA MET A 119 -9.04 2.84 -13.66
C MET A 119 -9.22 4.12 -12.85
N TRP A 120 -9.64 4.01 -11.60
CA TRP A 120 -9.77 5.15 -10.70
C TRP A 120 -8.39 5.80 -10.44
N ALA A 121 -7.38 5.02 -10.08
CA ALA A 121 -6.01 5.53 -9.89
C ALA A 121 -5.48 6.24 -11.16
N GLY A 122 -5.73 5.67 -12.35
CA GLY A 122 -5.40 6.32 -13.62
C GLY A 122 -6.13 7.65 -13.82
N THR A 123 -7.38 7.78 -13.34
CA THR A 123 -8.11 9.06 -13.39
C THR A 123 -7.48 10.10 -12.46
N VAL A 124 -7.08 9.70 -11.26
CA VAL A 124 -6.36 10.58 -10.30
C VAL A 124 -5.05 11.07 -10.94
N MET A 125 -4.25 10.16 -11.48
CA MET A 125 -3.00 10.50 -12.17
C MET A 125 -3.23 11.45 -13.36
N GLN A 126 -4.31 11.26 -14.12
CA GLN A 126 -4.66 12.16 -15.22
C GLN A 126 -4.98 13.57 -14.73
N LYS A 127 -5.69 13.71 -13.60
CA LYS A 127 -6.01 14.99 -13.01
C LYS A 127 -4.75 15.70 -12.50
N LEU A 128 -3.88 14.97 -11.78
CA LEU A 128 -2.57 15.50 -11.34
C LEU A 128 -1.74 16.00 -12.54
N ARG A 129 -1.61 15.18 -13.58
CA ARG A 129 -0.91 15.58 -14.80
C ARG A 129 -1.44 16.89 -15.40
N LYS A 130 -2.77 17.03 -15.45
CA LYS A 130 -3.40 18.26 -15.96
C LYS A 130 -3.11 19.47 -15.06
N ASN A 131 -3.09 19.30 -13.75
CA ASN A 131 -2.83 20.37 -12.80
C ASN A 131 -1.41 20.92 -12.92
N ILE A 132 -0.43 20.07 -13.25
CA ILE A 132 0.96 20.50 -13.56
C ILE A 132 1.14 20.95 -15.01
N GLY A 133 0.06 21.11 -15.78
CA GLY A 133 0.09 21.67 -17.14
C GLY A 133 0.55 20.72 -18.24
N LEU A 134 0.92 19.47 -17.94
CA LEU A 134 1.38 18.51 -18.94
C LEU A 134 0.24 18.06 -19.87
N GLN A 135 0.53 17.98 -21.16
CA GLN A 135 -0.40 17.47 -22.17
C GLN A 135 -0.45 15.92 -22.17
N GLY A 136 -1.49 15.34 -22.78
CA GLY A 136 -1.69 13.88 -22.79
C GLY A 136 -0.53 13.11 -23.42
N TYR A 137 0.14 13.66 -24.42
CA TYR A 137 1.32 13.07 -25.06
C TYR A 137 2.61 13.18 -24.23
N GLU A 138 2.59 14.00 -23.17
CA GLU A 138 3.71 14.18 -22.25
C GLU A 138 3.61 13.30 -20.99
N VAL A 139 2.63 12.38 -20.95
CA VAL A 139 2.38 11.54 -19.76
C VAL A 139 3.62 10.79 -19.24
N MET A 140 4.54 10.41 -20.12
CA MET A 140 5.77 9.73 -19.72
C MET A 140 6.73 10.64 -18.95
N ARG A 141 6.60 11.95 -19.08
CA ARG A 141 7.40 12.92 -18.30
C ARG A 141 7.07 12.89 -16.81
N MET A 142 5.91 12.37 -16.42
CA MET A 142 5.59 12.14 -15.02
C MET A 142 6.53 11.12 -14.32
N THR A 143 7.39 10.44 -15.06
CA THR A 143 8.47 9.59 -14.51
C THR A 143 9.80 10.33 -14.36
N GLU A 144 9.89 11.59 -14.80
CA GLU A 144 11.07 12.44 -14.65
C GLU A 144 11.15 12.95 -13.21
N PRO A 145 12.33 12.94 -12.56
CA PRO A 145 12.47 13.36 -11.16
C PRO A 145 11.97 14.78 -10.90
N GLU A 146 12.27 15.73 -11.79
CA GLU A 146 11.86 17.13 -11.64
C GLU A 146 10.33 17.29 -11.64
N ILE A 147 9.63 16.48 -12.44
CA ILE A 147 8.16 16.47 -12.48
C ILE A 147 7.59 15.77 -11.26
N GLN A 148 8.26 14.73 -10.76
CA GLN A 148 7.85 14.07 -9.52
C GLN A 148 8.00 15.01 -8.32
N ASP A 149 9.09 15.75 -8.22
CA ASP A 149 9.29 16.77 -7.18
C ASP A 149 8.20 17.86 -7.23
N GLU A 150 7.78 18.28 -8.42
CA GLU A 150 6.67 19.23 -8.59
C GLU A 150 5.34 18.64 -8.13
N ILE A 151 5.07 17.37 -8.47
CA ILE A 151 3.87 16.63 -8.00
C ILE A 151 3.89 16.51 -6.49
N ASP A 152 5.00 16.10 -5.89
CA ASP A 152 5.14 15.93 -4.45
C ASP A 152 4.92 17.26 -3.72
N HIS A 153 5.46 18.36 -4.25
CA HIS A 153 5.20 19.70 -3.71
C HIS A 153 3.69 20.06 -3.73
N ILE A 154 2.98 19.72 -4.80
CA ILE A 154 1.52 19.90 -4.86
C ILE A 154 0.83 19.03 -3.81
N LEU A 155 1.20 17.74 -3.71
CA LEU A 155 0.61 16.81 -2.76
C LEU A 155 0.81 17.27 -1.31
N ASP A 156 1.96 17.83 -0.98
CA ASP A 156 2.26 18.37 0.36
C ASP A 156 1.38 19.57 0.73
N THR A 157 0.80 20.25 -0.25
CA THR A 157 -0.12 21.38 -0.03
C THR A 157 -1.58 20.94 0.11
N LEU A 158 -1.90 19.65 -0.14
CA LEU A 158 -3.26 19.12 -0.08
C LEU A 158 -3.63 18.72 1.35
N TYR A 159 -4.88 18.95 1.70
CA TYR A 159 -5.47 18.44 2.93
C TYR A 159 -6.97 18.20 2.78
N TRP A 160 -7.54 17.34 3.63
CA TRP A 160 -8.97 17.09 3.67
C TRP A 160 -9.67 18.11 4.56
N ASP A 161 -10.68 18.80 4.07
CA ASP A 161 -11.54 19.69 4.85
C ASP A 161 -12.83 18.95 5.25
N ASP A 162 -12.95 18.65 6.53
CA ASP A 162 -14.11 17.93 7.07
C ASP A 162 -15.43 18.73 6.97
N LYS A 163 -15.37 20.03 6.96
CA LYS A 163 -16.57 20.91 6.85
C LYS A 163 -17.06 20.97 5.41
N LYS A 164 -16.14 21.13 4.47
CA LYS A 164 -16.45 21.24 3.04
C LYS A 164 -16.59 19.85 2.38
N LYS A 165 -16.13 18.77 3.05
CA LYS A 165 -16.13 17.39 2.53
C LYS A 165 -15.43 17.26 1.18
N CYS A 166 -14.32 17.95 1.00
CA CYS A 166 -13.52 17.94 -0.20
C CYS A 166 -12.02 18.09 0.12
N VAL A 167 -11.18 17.76 -0.84
CA VAL A 167 -9.75 18.05 -0.79
C VAL A 167 -9.55 19.53 -1.06
N MET A 168 -8.73 20.17 -0.24
CA MET A 168 -8.36 21.57 -0.36
C MET A 168 -6.86 21.67 -0.64
N GLN A 169 -6.45 22.73 -1.31
CA GLN A 169 -5.06 23.08 -1.54
C GLN A 169 -4.74 24.43 -0.90
N SER A 170 -3.62 24.51 -0.20
CA SER A 170 -3.06 25.78 0.28
C SER A 170 -2.18 26.38 -0.82
N VAL A 171 -2.56 27.54 -1.35
CA VAL A 171 -1.83 28.23 -2.42
C VAL A 171 -1.32 29.55 -1.87
N THR A 172 0.00 29.79 -1.98
CA THR A 172 0.58 31.10 -1.63
C THR A 172 0.29 32.11 -2.74
N VAL A 173 -0.43 33.16 -2.44
CA VAL A 173 -0.69 34.27 -3.38
C VAL A 173 0.31 35.41 -3.19
N HIS A 174 0.38 36.29 -4.20
CA HIS A 174 1.24 37.49 -4.15
C HIS A 174 0.92 38.32 -2.90
N GLY A 175 1.95 38.52 -2.06
CA GLY A 175 1.82 39.25 -0.79
C GLY A 175 2.07 38.41 0.46
N GLY A 176 2.26 37.08 0.32
CA GLY A 176 2.54 36.16 1.43
C GLY A 176 1.29 35.60 2.11
N ASP A 177 0.10 35.99 1.66
CA ASP A 177 -1.14 35.39 2.12
C ASP A 177 -1.32 33.98 1.54
N VAL A 178 -1.96 33.08 2.31
CA VAL A 178 -2.24 31.71 1.88
C VAL A 178 -3.73 31.57 1.63
N ASP A 179 -4.11 31.35 0.39
CA ASP A 179 -5.47 31.01 0.00
C ASP A 179 -5.71 29.51 0.06
N GLN A 180 -6.95 29.15 0.40
CA GLN A 180 -7.40 27.76 0.48
C GLN A 180 -8.45 27.54 -0.60
N VAL A 181 -8.06 26.80 -1.64
CA VAL A 181 -8.92 26.52 -2.79
C VAL A 181 -9.28 25.04 -2.86
N PRO A 182 -10.50 24.68 -3.31
CA PRO A 182 -10.85 23.29 -3.57
C PRO A 182 -9.92 22.69 -4.62
N PHE A 183 -9.43 21.48 -4.37
CA PHE A 183 -8.63 20.73 -5.32
C PHE A 183 -9.49 19.64 -5.96
N ASP A 184 -9.66 19.70 -7.27
CA ASP A 184 -10.51 18.76 -8.03
C ASP A 184 -9.71 17.50 -8.38
N ILE A 185 -9.83 16.47 -7.51
CA ILE A 185 -9.28 15.13 -7.75
C ILE A 185 -10.36 14.19 -8.26
#